data_4c5b122b42e19ed378d3c873be1a34e3
#
_entry.id   4c5b122b42e19ed378d3c873be1a34e3
#
_cell.length_a   1.000
_cell.length_b   1.000
_cell.length_c   1.000
_cell.angle_alpha   90.00
_cell.angle_beta   90.00
_cell.angle_gamma   90.00
#
_symmetry.space_group_name_H-M   'P 1'
#
loop_
_entity.id
_entity.type
_entity.pdbx_description
1 polymer ?
#
loop_
_entity_poly.entity_id
_entity_poly.type
_entity_poly.pdbx_seq_one_letter_code
_entity_poly.pdbx_strand_id
1 'polypeptide(L)'
;MRDMTEKEIRDFIEDWTWGTLIGVEGDKPYAIENTYATDGNYVYCGSMPGGRMAQCIKQNPNVAYKICNSDKSYREWKAVIIEGKAERLTKKEDLLFFVRLLAKKMGVPENKFDPMAEKMAANPEKSNCVRIPMTVCGGRCSS
;
A
#
# COMPACT_ATOMS: atom_id res chain seq x y z
N MET A 1 -2.44 23.93 -10.15
CA MET A 1 -2.86 22.52 -9.88
C MET A 1 -3.41 21.92 -11.16
N ARG A 2 -3.01 20.72 -11.45
CA ARG A 2 -3.48 19.97 -12.63
C ARG A 2 -3.59 18.50 -12.32
N ASP A 3 -4.32 17.78 -13.16
CA ASP A 3 -4.34 16.32 -13.09
C ASP A 3 -3.01 15.74 -13.59
N MET A 4 -2.58 14.67 -12.96
CA MET A 4 -1.41 13.92 -13.38
C MET A 4 -1.78 12.96 -14.51
N THR A 5 -0.85 12.74 -15.43
CA THR A 5 -1.00 11.70 -16.45
C THR A 5 -0.85 10.31 -15.81
N GLU A 6 -1.30 9.28 -16.49
CA GLU A 6 -1.12 7.89 -16.02
C GLU A 6 0.36 7.55 -15.78
N LYS A 7 1.24 8.01 -16.67
CA LYS A 7 2.68 7.80 -16.53
C LYS A 7 3.22 8.51 -15.28
N GLU A 8 2.83 9.75 -15.05
CA GLU A 8 3.25 10.50 -13.87
C GLU A 8 2.79 9.83 -12.57
N ILE A 9 1.56 9.33 -12.55
CA ILE A 9 1.02 8.59 -11.40
C ILE A 9 1.85 7.34 -11.14
N ARG A 10 2.09 6.55 -12.17
CA ARG A 10 2.86 5.30 -12.07
C ARG A 10 4.28 5.55 -11.59
N ASP A 11 4.95 6.53 -12.19
CA ASP A 11 6.33 6.88 -11.83
C ASP A 11 6.40 7.35 -10.38
N PHE A 12 5.44 8.14 -9.93
CA PHE A 12 5.39 8.63 -8.55
C PHE A 12 5.18 7.49 -7.55
N ILE A 13 4.25 6.58 -7.83
CA ILE A 13 3.99 5.43 -6.95
C ILE A 13 5.24 4.54 -6.85
N GLU A 14 5.94 4.31 -7.95
CA GLU A 14 7.17 3.50 -7.94
C GLU A 14 8.30 4.17 -7.16
N ASP A 15 8.41 5.48 -7.27
CA ASP A 15 9.53 6.23 -6.68
C ASP A 15 9.35 6.51 -5.18
N TRP A 16 8.13 6.76 -4.72
CA TRP A 16 7.86 7.09 -3.33
C TRP A 16 7.70 5.81 -2.48
N THR A 17 7.83 5.94 -1.17
CA THR A 17 7.95 4.76 -0.28
C THR A 17 6.90 4.70 0.82
N TRP A 18 6.13 5.74 1.00
CA TRP A 18 5.33 5.96 2.19
C TRP A 18 3.93 6.41 1.80
N GLY A 19 2.92 5.85 2.43
CA GLY A 19 1.54 6.20 2.13
C GLY A 19 0.60 5.99 3.30
N THR A 20 -0.65 6.34 3.08
CA THR A 20 -1.72 6.28 4.07
C THR A 20 -2.75 5.26 3.63
N LEU A 21 -2.92 4.21 4.42
CA LEU A 21 -4.00 3.25 4.23
C LEU A 21 -5.22 3.74 5.00
N ILE A 22 -6.36 3.87 4.31
CA ILE A 22 -7.59 4.41 4.85
C ILE A 22 -8.67 3.34 4.79
N GLY A 23 -9.23 3.01 5.94
CA GLY A 23 -10.33 2.05 6.08
C GLY A 23 -11.50 2.64 6.83
N VAL A 24 -12.49 1.81 7.08
CA VAL A 24 -13.73 2.22 7.74
C VAL A 24 -14.07 1.22 8.85
N GLU A 25 -14.38 1.75 10.03
CA GLU A 25 -14.92 0.98 11.15
C GLU A 25 -16.34 1.46 11.40
N GLY A 26 -17.33 0.68 10.93
CA GLY A 26 -18.71 1.14 10.90
C GLY A 26 -18.87 2.33 9.97
N ASP A 27 -19.22 3.49 10.52
CA ASP A 27 -19.30 4.76 9.79
C ASP A 27 -18.11 5.69 10.06
N LYS A 28 -17.09 5.22 10.78
CA LYS A 28 -15.93 6.02 11.18
C LYS A 28 -14.73 5.71 10.28
N PRO A 29 -14.17 6.69 9.58
CA PRO A 29 -12.94 6.50 8.85
C PRO A 29 -11.77 6.33 9.81
N TYR A 30 -10.81 5.51 9.42
CA TYR A 30 -9.59 5.26 10.16
C TYR A 30 -8.41 5.18 9.20
N ALA A 31 -7.27 5.74 9.56
CA ALA A 31 -6.11 5.81 8.69
C ALA A 31 -4.82 5.49 9.45
N ILE A 32 -3.91 4.83 8.76
CA ILE A 32 -2.56 4.56 9.25
C ILE A 32 -1.54 4.87 8.17
N GLU A 33 -0.35 5.28 8.58
CA GLU A 33 0.80 5.40 7.68
C GLU A 33 1.55 4.08 7.61
N ASN A 34 1.98 3.69 6.42
CA ASN A 34 2.85 2.53 6.25
C ASN A 34 3.71 2.63 5.00
N THR A 35 4.69 1.74 4.89
CA THR A 35 5.44 1.57 3.66
C THR A 35 4.67 0.67 2.71
N TYR A 36 4.93 0.81 1.42
CA TYR A 36 4.27 0.01 0.41
C TYR A 36 5.26 -0.42 -0.67
N ALA A 37 4.84 -1.39 -1.46
CA ALA A 37 5.50 -1.75 -2.71
C ALA A 37 4.46 -1.89 -3.81
N THR A 38 4.87 -1.87 -5.06
CA THR A 38 3.97 -2.02 -6.20
C THR A 38 4.59 -2.87 -7.29
N ASP A 39 3.75 -3.60 -8.02
CA ASP A 39 4.11 -4.29 -9.25
C ASP A 39 3.53 -3.60 -10.50
N GLY A 40 2.94 -2.40 -10.31
CA GLY A 40 2.26 -1.66 -11.37
C GLY A 40 0.77 -1.99 -11.50
N ASN A 41 0.31 -3.10 -10.93
CA ASN A 41 -1.10 -3.51 -10.94
C ASN A 41 -1.75 -3.40 -9.58
N TYR A 42 -0.97 -3.54 -8.52
CA TYR A 42 -1.41 -3.51 -7.14
C TYR A 42 -0.47 -2.67 -6.30
N VAL A 43 -1.01 -2.10 -5.24
CA VAL A 43 -0.22 -1.60 -4.10
C VAL A 43 -0.28 -2.66 -3.01
N TYR A 44 0.88 -3.05 -2.51
CA TYR A 44 1.05 -4.03 -1.44
C TYR A 44 1.48 -3.31 -0.17
N CYS A 45 0.80 -3.59 0.93
CA CYS A 45 1.16 -3.02 2.23
C CYS A 45 0.69 -3.92 3.38
N GLY A 46 1.07 -3.58 4.58
CA GLY A 46 0.70 -4.35 5.76
C GLY A 46 0.33 -3.47 6.94
N SER A 47 -0.30 -4.09 7.93
CA SER A 47 -0.61 -3.47 9.21
C SER A 47 -0.44 -4.48 10.33
N MET A 48 -0.57 -4.03 11.58
CA MET A 48 -0.45 -4.91 12.74
C MET A 48 -1.51 -6.00 12.71
N PRO A 49 -1.13 -7.27 12.82
CA PRO A 49 -2.08 -8.38 12.93
C PRO A 49 -2.98 -8.19 14.17
N GLY A 50 -4.29 -8.35 13.98
CA GLY A 50 -5.24 -8.14 15.05
C GLY A 50 -5.42 -6.69 15.48
N GLY A 51 -4.73 -5.75 14.83
CA GLY A 51 -4.88 -4.33 15.09
C GLY A 51 -6.16 -3.74 14.51
N ARG A 52 -6.38 -2.46 14.76
CA ARG A 52 -7.63 -1.78 14.34
C ARG A 52 -7.82 -1.78 12.83
N MET A 53 -6.76 -1.54 12.05
CA MET A 53 -6.87 -1.57 10.58
C MET A 53 -7.21 -2.97 10.07
N ALA A 54 -6.65 -4.03 10.67
CA ALA A 54 -6.99 -5.39 10.33
C ALA A 54 -8.49 -5.67 10.57
N GLN A 55 -9.04 -5.16 11.67
CA GLN A 55 -10.47 -5.27 11.98
C GLN A 55 -11.32 -4.50 10.98
N CYS A 56 -10.91 -3.28 10.61
CA CYS A 56 -11.60 -2.49 9.59
C CYS A 56 -11.73 -3.27 8.27
N ILE A 57 -10.62 -3.81 7.77
CA ILE A 57 -10.56 -4.52 6.49
C ILE A 57 -11.37 -5.82 6.56
N LYS A 58 -11.35 -6.51 7.68
CA LYS A 58 -12.13 -7.73 7.86
C LYS A 58 -13.64 -7.48 7.75
N GLN A 59 -14.11 -6.37 8.29
CA GLN A 59 -15.52 -6.01 8.27
C GLN A 59 -15.92 -5.33 6.96
N ASN A 60 -15.03 -4.49 6.41
CA ASN A 60 -15.28 -3.77 5.17
C ASN A 60 -13.97 -3.66 4.38
N PRO A 61 -13.82 -4.44 3.30
CA PRO A 61 -12.59 -4.45 2.51
C PRO A 61 -12.43 -3.21 1.63
N ASN A 62 -13.42 -2.35 1.53
CA ASN A 62 -13.29 -1.12 0.75
C ASN A 62 -12.34 -0.16 1.45
N VAL A 63 -11.26 0.20 0.77
CA VAL A 63 -10.20 1.04 1.30
C VAL A 63 -9.79 2.09 0.28
N ALA A 64 -9.06 3.10 0.76
CA ALA A 64 -8.29 3.98 -0.09
C ALA A 64 -6.82 3.93 0.35
N TYR A 65 -5.93 4.14 -0.60
CA TYR A 65 -4.51 4.29 -0.32
C TYR A 65 -4.04 5.60 -0.91
N LYS A 66 -3.53 6.49 -0.07
CA LYS A 66 -3.10 7.82 -0.46
C LYS A 66 -1.58 7.92 -0.39
N ILE A 67 -0.98 8.44 -1.46
CA ILE A 67 0.44 8.71 -1.53
C ILE A 67 0.61 10.20 -1.83
N CYS A 68 1.36 10.90 -1.00
CA CYS A 68 1.50 12.34 -1.10
C CYS A 68 2.92 12.77 -0.77
N ASN A 69 3.43 13.73 -1.53
CA ASN A 69 4.71 14.36 -1.28
C ASN A 69 4.57 15.86 -1.50
N SER A 70 5.12 16.64 -0.60
CA SER A 70 5.12 18.11 -0.69
C SER A 70 6.35 18.68 0.00
N ASP A 71 6.92 19.75 -0.56
CA ASP A 71 7.90 20.55 0.14
C ASP A 71 7.22 21.49 1.14
N LYS A 72 8.01 22.13 2.00
CA LYS A 72 7.48 23.06 3.01
C LYS A 72 6.88 24.32 2.42
N SER A 73 7.24 24.67 1.20
CA SER A 73 6.74 25.88 0.53
C SER A 73 5.40 25.66 -0.15
N TYR A 74 4.98 24.39 -0.29
CA TYR A 74 3.79 23.98 -1.05
C TYR A 74 3.82 24.40 -2.53
N ARG A 75 5.00 24.68 -3.06
CA ARG A 75 5.17 25.01 -4.48
C ARG A 75 5.21 23.78 -5.36
N GLU A 76 5.79 22.69 -4.84
CA GLU A 76 5.88 21.42 -5.52
C GLU A 76 5.26 20.33 -4.66
N TRP A 77 4.21 19.70 -5.18
CA TRP A 77 3.55 18.60 -4.50
C TRP A 77 2.90 17.67 -5.52
N LYS A 78 2.74 16.44 -5.10
CA LYS A 78 2.03 15.39 -5.82
C LYS A 78 1.17 14.63 -4.84
N ALA A 79 -0.03 14.27 -5.26
CA ALA A 79 -0.93 13.46 -4.45
C ALA A 79 -1.67 12.47 -5.35
N VAL A 80 -1.66 11.20 -4.95
CA VAL A 80 -2.33 10.11 -5.65
C VAL A 80 -3.26 9.42 -4.67
N ILE A 81 -4.46 9.08 -5.12
CA ILE A 81 -5.41 8.25 -4.38
C ILE A 81 -5.76 7.03 -5.21
N ILE A 82 -5.70 5.88 -4.58
CA ILE A 82 -6.11 4.59 -5.13
C ILE A 82 -7.30 4.11 -4.30
N GLU A 83 -8.38 3.73 -4.95
CA GLU A 83 -9.56 3.20 -4.28
C GLU A 83 -9.83 1.79 -4.77
N GLY A 84 -10.09 0.87 -3.85
CA GLY A 84 -10.34 -0.51 -4.20
C GLY A 84 -10.65 -1.37 -2.98
N LYS A 85 -10.82 -2.67 -3.25
CA LYS A 85 -10.99 -3.66 -2.18
C LYS A 85 -9.65 -4.25 -1.81
N ALA A 86 -9.31 -4.17 -0.54
CA ALA A 86 -8.12 -4.81 -0.02
C ALA A 86 -8.28 -6.33 -0.07
N GLU A 87 -7.33 -6.99 -0.73
CA GLU A 87 -7.26 -8.44 -0.79
C GLU A 87 -6.17 -8.91 0.18
N ARG A 88 -6.56 -9.71 1.15
CA ARG A 88 -5.61 -10.21 2.13
C ARG A 88 -4.70 -11.29 1.54
N LEU A 89 -3.41 -11.18 1.79
CA LEU A 89 -2.41 -12.14 1.32
C LEU A 89 -2.22 -13.22 2.39
N THR A 90 -2.55 -14.47 2.05
CA THR A 90 -2.41 -15.60 2.96
C THR A 90 -1.54 -16.71 2.40
N LYS A 91 -1.39 -16.78 1.07
CA LYS A 91 -0.59 -17.80 0.40
C LYS A 91 0.88 -17.44 0.45
N LYS A 92 1.73 -18.44 0.66
CA LYS A 92 3.19 -18.27 0.71
C LYS A 92 3.73 -17.57 -0.54
N GLU A 93 3.27 -17.96 -1.73
CA GLU A 93 3.72 -17.37 -2.99
C GLU A 93 3.42 -15.87 -3.09
N ASP A 94 2.25 -15.43 -2.63
CA ASP A 94 1.85 -14.02 -2.65
C ASP A 94 2.64 -13.21 -1.62
N LEU A 95 2.85 -13.78 -0.45
CA LEU A 95 3.64 -13.15 0.60
C LEU A 95 5.11 -13.02 0.21
N LEU A 96 5.69 -14.05 -0.41
CA LEU A 96 7.05 -13.99 -0.96
C LEU A 96 7.16 -12.91 -2.03
N PHE A 97 6.19 -12.83 -2.92
CA PHE A 97 6.17 -11.82 -3.97
C PHE A 97 6.20 -10.40 -3.36
N PHE A 98 5.37 -10.15 -2.37
CA PHE A 98 5.32 -8.87 -1.67
C PHE A 98 6.65 -8.53 -0.99
N VAL A 99 7.19 -9.42 -0.17
CA VAL A 99 8.41 -9.11 0.58
C VAL A 99 9.63 -8.96 -0.33
N ARG A 100 9.63 -9.62 -1.48
CA ARG A 100 10.69 -9.46 -2.48
C ARG A 100 10.59 -8.13 -3.22
N LEU A 101 9.38 -7.64 -3.48
CA LEU A 101 9.17 -6.28 -3.98
C LEU A 101 9.69 -5.24 -2.98
N LEU A 102 9.41 -5.43 -1.68
CA LEU A 102 9.94 -4.56 -0.63
C LEU A 102 11.46 -4.57 -0.59
N ALA A 103 12.08 -5.76 -0.66
CA ALA A 103 13.52 -5.90 -0.65
C ALA A 103 14.16 -5.15 -1.82
N LYS A 104 13.61 -5.30 -3.02
CA LYS A 104 14.06 -4.59 -4.20
C LYS A 104 13.96 -3.08 -4.03
N LYS A 105 12.85 -2.59 -3.51
CA LYS A 105 12.60 -1.17 -3.26
C LYS A 105 13.58 -0.59 -2.25
N MET A 106 13.92 -1.37 -1.22
CA MET A 106 14.84 -0.97 -0.17
C MET A 106 16.32 -1.13 -0.56
N GLY A 107 16.61 -1.73 -1.71
CA GLY A 107 17.98 -1.96 -2.17
C GLY A 107 18.73 -3.03 -1.37
N VAL A 108 18.02 -3.98 -0.75
CA VAL A 108 18.61 -5.10 -0.02
C VAL A 108 18.48 -6.39 -0.83
N PRO A 109 19.19 -7.48 -0.46
CA PRO A 109 19.07 -8.75 -1.18
C PRO A 109 17.63 -9.22 -1.29
N GLU A 110 17.26 -9.77 -2.45
CA GLU A 110 15.89 -10.19 -2.78
C GLU A 110 15.28 -11.12 -1.73
N ASN A 111 16.09 -12.02 -1.17
CA ASN A 111 15.64 -13.01 -0.18
C ASN A 111 15.70 -12.53 1.27
N LYS A 112 16.01 -11.25 1.51
CA LYS A 112 16.21 -10.69 2.85
C LYS A 112 15.04 -10.97 3.78
N PHE A 113 13.81 -10.85 3.26
CA PHE A 113 12.58 -10.97 4.04
C PHE A 113 11.84 -12.29 3.81
N ASP A 114 12.42 -13.24 3.08
CA ASP A 114 11.79 -14.55 2.84
C ASP A 114 11.39 -15.28 4.13
N PRO A 115 12.22 -15.31 5.21
CA PRO A 115 11.82 -15.94 6.46
C PRO A 115 10.56 -15.32 7.08
N MET A 116 10.36 -14.01 6.91
CA MET A 116 9.17 -13.34 7.40
C MET A 116 7.92 -13.80 6.63
N ALA A 117 8.02 -13.91 5.31
CA ALA A 117 6.93 -14.41 4.48
C ALA A 117 6.56 -15.86 4.83
N GLU A 118 7.55 -16.71 5.07
CA GLU A 118 7.33 -18.10 5.47
C GLU A 118 6.60 -18.18 6.82
N LYS A 119 7.00 -17.35 7.77
CA LYS A 119 6.33 -17.25 9.08
C LYS A 119 4.89 -16.81 8.95
N MET A 120 4.63 -15.79 8.14
CA MET A 120 3.28 -15.29 7.91
C MET A 120 2.40 -16.33 7.20
N ALA A 121 2.94 -17.06 6.23
CA ALA A 121 2.21 -18.12 5.53
C ALA A 121 1.87 -19.29 6.45
N ALA A 122 2.77 -19.64 7.36
CA ALA A 122 2.54 -20.71 8.34
C ALA A 122 1.48 -20.32 9.38
N ASN A 123 1.27 -19.02 9.59
CA ASN A 123 0.35 -18.52 10.61
C ASN A 123 -0.39 -17.29 10.08
N PRO A 124 -1.33 -17.46 9.11
CA PRO A 124 -1.98 -16.34 8.44
C PRO A 124 -2.68 -15.34 9.37
N GLU A 125 -3.14 -15.81 10.53
CA GLU A 125 -3.79 -14.95 11.53
C GLU A 125 -2.83 -13.98 12.20
N LYS A 126 -1.52 -14.24 12.11
CA LYS A 126 -0.48 -13.38 12.66
C LYS A 126 0.11 -12.43 11.62
N SER A 127 -0.62 -12.17 10.53
CA SER A 127 -0.24 -11.17 9.55
C SER A 127 -1.47 -10.46 9.03
N ASN A 128 -1.27 -9.24 8.55
CA ASN A 128 -2.29 -8.50 7.83
C ASN A 128 -1.63 -7.77 6.66
N CYS A 129 -1.11 -8.55 5.73
CA CYS A 129 -0.62 -8.04 4.46
C CYS A 129 -1.76 -8.04 3.45
N VAL A 130 -1.91 -6.96 2.72
CA VAL A 130 -2.97 -6.80 1.73
C VAL A 130 -2.40 -6.27 0.43
N ARG A 131 -3.16 -6.48 -0.66
CA ARG A 131 -2.93 -5.79 -1.91
C ARG A 131 -4.20 -5.08 -2.33
N ILE A 132 -4.04 -3.95 -3.01
CA ILE A 132 -5.15 -3.10 -3.46
C ILE A 132 -4.99 -2.92 -4.97
N PRO A 133 -5.98 -3.31 -5.78
CA PRO A 133 -5.89 -3.12 -7.23
C PRO A 133 -5.86 -1.63 -7.59
N MET A 134 -5.02 -1.29 -8.57
CA MET A 134 -4.82 0.10 -9.02
C MET A 134 -5.74 0.47 -10.18
N THR A 135 -6.91 -0.16 -10.30
CA THR A 135 -7.86 0.11 -11.39
C THR A 135 -8.57 1.44 -11.24
N VAL A 136 -8.81 1.88 -10.00
CA VAL A 136 -9.36 3.21 -9.72
C VAL A 136 -8.27 4.03 -9.05
N CYS A 137 -7.64 4.90 -9.85
CA CYS A 137 -6.48 5.65 -9.42
C CYS A 137 -6.52 7.03 -10.04
N GLY A 138 -6.34 8.07 -9.24
CA GLY A 138 -6.27 9.45 -9.69
C GLY A 138 -5.15 10.20 -9.01
N GLY A 139 -4.63 11.23 -9.66
CA GLY A 139 -3.55 12.03 -9.08
C GLY A 139 -3.61 13.47 -9.54
N ARG A 140 -3.12 14.34 -8.66
CA ARG A 140 -2.97 15.77 -8.92
C ARG A 140 -1.61 16.25 -8.47
N CYS A 141 -1.13 17.29 -9.10
CA CYS A 141 0.13 17.91 -8.76
C CYS A 141 0.07 19.43 -8.92
N SER A 142 1.10 20.09 -8.41
CA SER A 142 1.17 21.54 -8.39
C SER A 142 1.21 22.16 -9.80
N SER A 143 1.87 21.54 -10.73
CA SER A 143 1.86 21.99 -12.15
C SER A 143 2.89 21.24 -12.98
#